data_3fb363fc5d6006fecd95a4b4e9c5fe69
#
_entry.id   3fb363fc5d6006fecd95a4b4e9c5fe69
#
_cell.length_a   1.000
_cell.length_b   1.000
_cell.length_c   1.000
_cell.angle_alpha   90.00
_cell.angle_beta   90.00
_cell.angle_gamma   90.00
#
_symmetry.space_group_name_H-M   'P 1'
#
loop_
_entity.id
_entity.type
_entity.pdbx_description
1 polymer ?
#
loop_
_entity_poly.entity_id
_entity_poly.type
_entity_poly.pdbx_seq_one_letter_code
_entity_poly.pdbx_strand_id
1 'polypeptide(L)'
;MNLTSNLIEVEDSWEAVNDWFCNEKLSDGLPIVPPTPERVERMLAAANRNPQEIIGPIPPKWAPCSIEKIAVNAVMAGCLPEYLPVIIAAVEAICEPRFNLYGVQATTGYVGPALLLNGPIRKALNVNCDAGVFGPGFRSNATMGRAMRLILITVGGGYPGDTDRSTFGWPGKYTMCFGENQEKSPWEPYHVEFGFKPEDSAVTVFGINGFLPIHTAGNRGDQALSSLAEVIRMHHGVSHLDVGSFGGGTPLIALGVEDAEIMARDGITKKQIKDYLWEHASLKFSEVPARRKGHKSDDELLRESPNVTPDGVVHLSTKAEDIMVIVVGGKHRHSVFLPMWTGRNTLCVIKGIK
;
A
#
# COMPACT_ATOMS: atom_id res chain seq x y z
N MET A 1 -11.54 -20.28 23.71
CA MET A 1 -10.08 -20.16 23.53
C MET A 1 -9.48 -19.44 24.74
N ASN A 2 -8.20 -19.67 25.06
CA ASN A 2 -7.57 -18.92 26.15
C ASN A 2 -6.93 -17.67 25.57
N LEU A 3 -7.64 -16.52 25.68
CA LEU A 3 -7.13 -15.22 25.26
C LEU A 3 -6.11 -14.71 26.27
N THR A 4 -5.07 -14.04 25.81
CA THR A 4 -3.98 -13.50 26.63
C THR A 4 -3.92 -11.97 26.65
N SER A 5 -4.73 -11.32 25.83
CA SER A 5 -4.91 -9.87 25.86
C SER A 5 -5.56 -9.43 27.16
N ASN A 6 -5.16 -8.27 27.68
CA ASN A 6 -5.74 -7.71 28.89
C ASN A 6 -7.23 -7.41 28.68
N LEU A 7 -8.05 -7.87 29.61
CA LEU A 7 -9.46 -7.49 29.68
C LEU A 7 -9.57 -6.15 30.40
N ILE A 8 -10.42 -5.28 29.87
CA ILE A 8 -10.69 -3.96 30.39
C ILE A 8 -12.19 -3.86 30.61
N GLU A 9 -12.59 -3.40 31.78
CA GLU A 9 -13.97 -3.13 32.11
C GLU A 9 -14.26 -1.65 31.82
N VAL A 10 -15.25 -1.38 30.99
CA VAL A 10 -15.73 -0.06 30.62
C VAL A 10 -17.25 -0.06 30.76
N GLU A 11 -17.85 1.08 31.07
CA GLU A 11 -19.30 1.24 31.07
C GLU A 11 -19.90 0.72 29.76
N ASP A 12 -21.00 -0.05 29.86
CA ASP A 12 -21.70 -0.66 28.72
C ASP A 12 -22.53 0.41 27.96
N SER A 13 -21.82 1.37 27.43
CA SER A 13 -22.38 2.36 26.48
C SER A 13 -21.47 2.52 25.30
N TRP A 14 -22.04 2.81 24.14
CA TRP A 14 -21.28 2.99 22.90
C TRP A 14 -20.31 4.17 23.01
N GLU A 15 -20.74 5.26 23.64
CA GLU A 15 -19.96 6.48 23.86
C GLU A 15 -18.78 6.19 24.80
N ALA A 16 -19.03 5.58 25.95
CA ALA A 16 -17.99 5.29 26.95
C ALA A 16 -16.87 4.39 26.38
N VAL A 17 -17.24 3.37 25.62
CA VAL A 17 -16.26 2.49 24.97
C VAL A 17 -15.42 3.27 23.97
N ASN A 18 -16.01 4.05 23.08
CA ASN A 18 -15.28 4.77 22.06
C ASN A 18 -14.43 5.88 22.66
N ASP A 19 -14.93 6.61 23.64
CA ASP A 19 -14.19 7.65 24.37
C ASP A 19 -12.97 7.03 25.08
N TRP A 20 -13.11 5.87 25.73
CA TRP A 20 -12.01 5.19 26.37
C TRP A 20 -10.90 4.85 25.37
N PHE A 21 -11.24 4.20 24.22
CA PHE A 21 -10.24 3.86 23.19
C PHE A 21 -9.56 5.08 22.58
N CYS A 22 -10.28 6.18 22.41
CA CYS A 22 -9.70 7.45 21.94
C CYS A 22 -8.75 8.07 22.98
N ASN A 23 -9.15 8.12 24.26
CA ASN A 23 -8.37 8.70 25.36
C ASN A 23 -7.07 7.91 25.59
N GLU A 24 -7.12 6.58 25.51
CA GLU A 24 -5.96 5.69 25.62
C GLU A 24 -5.09 5.65 24.34
N LYS A 25 -5.43 6.42 23.30
CA LYS A 25 -4.73 6.43 22.00
C LYS A 25 -4.68 5.06 21.32
N LEU A 26 -5.73 4.28 21.49
CA LEU A 26 -5.90 2.96 20.90
C LEU A 26 -6.90 2.95 19.72
N SER A 27 -7.28 4.14 19.24
CA SER A 27 -8.15 4.32 18.07
C SER A 27 -7.49 5.22 17.05
N ASP A 28 -7.98 5.15 15.81
CA ASP A 28 -7.64 6.05 14.70
C ASP A 28 -8.52 7.32 14.66
N GLY A 29 -9.33 7.56 15.68
CA GLY A 29 -10.28 8.65 15.78
C GLY A 29 -11.66 8.34 15.21
N LEU A 30 -11.84 7.20 14.55
CA LEU A 30 -13.15 6.70 14.12
C LEU A 30 -13.73 5.75 15.16
N PRO A 31 -15.06 5.63 15.26
CA PRO A 31 -15.70 4.66 16.13
C PRO A 31 -15.21 3.24 15.87
N ILE A 32 -15.03 2.47 16.93
CA ILE A 32 -14.60 1.07 16.86
C ILE A 32 -15.74 0.11 17.21
N VAL A 33 -15.64 -1.11 16.73
CA VAL A 33 -16.43 -2.22 17.23
C VAL A 33 -15.76 -2.78 18.48
N PRO A 34 -16.42 -2.81 19.65
CA PRO A 34 -15.81 -3.34 20.88
C PRO A 34 -15.28 -4.76 20.69
N PRO A 35 -13.99 -5.02 20.95
CA PRO A 35 -13.38 -6.33 20.77
C PRO A 35 -13.65 -7.23 22.00
N THR A 36 -14.93 -7.58 22.22
CA THR A 36 -15.28 -8.50 23.30
C THR A 36 -14.69 -9.89 23.06
N PRO A 37 -14.48 -10.72 24.13
CA PRO A 37 -13.93 -12.06 23.99
C PRO A 37 -14.66 -12.90 22.93
N GLU A 38 -15.98 -12.86 22.91
CA GLU A 38 -16.80 -13.64 21.97
C GLU A 38 -16.59 -13.21 20.51
N ARG A 39 -16.40 -11.89 20.27
CA ARG A 39 -16.12 -11.37 18.94
C ARG A 39 -14.72 -11.74 18.46
N VAL A 40 -13.75 -11.67 19.38
CA VAL A 40 -12.35 -12.05 19.08
C VAL A 40 -12.24 -13.55 18.82
N GLU A 41 -12.89 -14.40 19.65
CA GLU A 41 -12.92 -15.85 19.42
C GLU A 41 -13.57 -16.22 18.09
N ARG A 42 -14.68 -15.57 17.73
CA ARG A 42 -15.33 -15.76 16.43
C ARG A 42 -14.40 -15.32 15.27
N MET A 43 -13.66 -14.25 15.44
CA MET A 43 -12.67 -13.79 14.45
C MET A 43 -11.55 -14.83 14.30
N LEU A 44 -10.98 -15.30 15.41
CA LEU A 44 -9.89 -16.28 15.45
C LEU A 44 -10.28 -17.63 14.85
N ALA A 45 -11.55 -18.02 14.92
CA ALA A 45 -12.03 -19.27 14.33
C ALA A 45 -11.82 -19.34 12.81
N ALA A 46 -11.66 -18.21 12.13
CA ALA A 46 -11.41 -18.15 10.68
C ALA A 46 -9.92 -18.30 10.31
N ALA A 47 -8.99 -18.25 11.26
CA ALA A 47 -7.56 -18.23 10.96
C ALA A 47 -6.93 -19.62 10.80
N ASN A 48 -7.50 -20.65 11.38
CA ASN A 48 -6.92 -22.01 11.47
C ASN A 48 -5.43 -22.03 11.88
N ARG A 49 -5.03 -21.09 12.77
CA ARG A 49 -3.66 -20.90 13.30
C ARG A 49 -3.71 -20.66 14.81
N ASN A 50 -2.59 -20.89 15.49
CA ASN A 50 -2.50 -20.63 16.92
C ASN A 50 -2.64 -19.12 17.22
N PRO A 51 -3.62 -18.70 18.06
CA PRO A 51 -3.78 -17.29 18.44
C PRO A 51 -2.52 -16.64 19.04
N GLN A 52 -1.69 -17.41 19.73
CA GLN A 52 -0.46 -16.93 20.37
C GLN A 52 0.76 -16.94 19.45
N GLU A 53 0.61 -17.38 18.20
CA GLU A 53 1.68 -17.33 17.23
C GLU A 53 2.08 -15.87 16.95
N ILE A 54 3.37 -15.56 17.10
CA ILE A 54 3.93 -14.24 16.83
C ILE A 54 4.33 -14.17 15.35
N ILE A 55 3.72 -13.25 14.62
CA ILE A 55 4.04 -12.99 13.21
C ILE A 55 5.34 -12.20 13.08
N GLY A 56 5.51 -11.19 13.92
CA GLY A 56 6.72 -10.38 13.95
C GLY A 56 6.58 -9.18 14.87
N PRO A 57 7.66 -8.42 15.09
CA PRO A 57 7.61 -7.17 15.85
C PRO A 57 7.13 -6.02 14.97
N ILE A 58 6.27 -5.17 15.50
CA ILE A 58 5.75 -3.98 14.81
C ILE A 58 6.43 -2.72 15.34
N PRO A 59 7.28 -2.04 14.53
CA PRO A 59 7.86 -0.76 14.90
C PRO A 59 6.79 0.35 14.93
N PRO A 60 7.07 1.53 15.57
CA PRO A 60 8.35 1.90 16.16
C PRO A 60 8.59 1.33 17.56
N LYS A 61 7.58 0.82 18.28
CA LYS A 61 7.75 0.21 19.63
C LYS A 61 8.28 -1.22 19.58
N TRP A 62 8.32 -1.85 18.42
CA TRP A 62 8.81 -3.23 18.23
C TRP A 62 8.07 -4.27 19.08
N ALA A 63 6.81 -4.01 19.40
CA ALA A 63 6.02 -4.95 20.17
C ALA A 63 5.69 -6.20 19.34
N PRO A 64 5.69 -7.40 19.95
CA PRO A 64 5.35 -8.64 19.28
C PRO A 64 3.87 -8.62 18.87
N CYS A 65 3.58 -8.94 17.61
CA CYS A 65 2.25 -9.02 17.04
C CYS A 65 1.83 -10.48 16.93
N SER A 66 0.94 -10.91 17.81
CA SER A 66 0.32 -12.24 17.75
C SER A 66 -0.90 -12.22 16.84
N ILE A 67 -1.34 -13.40 16.39
CA ILE A 67 -2.59 -13.56 15.64
C ILE A 67 -3.78 -13.05 16.47
N GLU A 68 -3.77 -13.24 17.79
CA GLU A 68 -4.80 -12.69 18.68
C GLU A 68 -4.85 -11.16 18.59
N LYS A 69 -3.70 -10.47 18.64
CA LYS A 69 -3.66 -9.00 18.49
C LYS A 69 -4.15 -8.54 17.12
N ILE A 70 -3.85 -9.30 16.07
CA ILE A 70 -4.40 -9.03 14.73
C ILE A 70 -5.92 -9.17 14.74
N ALA A 71 -6.45 -10.23 15.35
CA ALA A 71 -7.90 -10.46 15.44
C ALA A 71 -8.63 -9.38 16.25
N VAL A 72 -8.06 -8.94 17.38
CA VAL A 72 -8.57 -7.80 18.17
C VAL A 72 -8.73 -6.56 17.30
N ASN A 73 -7.69 -6.19 16.57
CA ASN A 73 -7.71 -5.01 15.69
C ASN A 73 -8.64 -5.17 14.47
N ALA A 74 -8.76 -6.39 13.94
CA ALA A 74 -9.72 -6.69 12.88
C ALA A 74 -11.17 -6.52 13.36
N VAL A 75 -11.49 -6.96 14.58
CA VAL A 75 -12.80 -6.70 15.22
C VAL A 75 -13.02 -5.21 15.38
N MET A 76 -12.05 -4.48 15.95
CA MET A 76 -12.14 -3.03 16.16
C MET A 76 -12.40 -2.28 14.85
N ALA A 77 -11.76 -2.69 13.76
CA ALA A 77 -11.96 -2.13 12.42
C ALA A 77 -13.34 -2.43 11.82
N GLY A 78 -14.08 -3.41 12.34
CA GLY A 78 -15.35 -3.88 11.81
C GLY A 78 -15.23 -4.94 10.70
N CYS A 79 -14.12 -5.67 10.65
CA CYS A 79 -13.91 -6.77 9.72
C CYS A 79 -14.90 -7.92 9.94
N LEU A 80 -15.17 -8.68 8.88
CA LEU A 80 -15.77 -10.01 8.98
C LEU A 80 -14.70 -11.06 9.27
N PRO A 81 -15.04 -12.19 9.91
CA PRO A 81 -14.05 -13.22 10.23
C PRO A 81 -13.26 -13.73 9.02
N GLU A 82 -13.91 -13.90 7.88
CA GLU A 82 -13.29 -14.36 6.62
C GLU A 82 -12.23 -13.42 6.06
N TYR A 83 -12.10 -12.20 6.59
CA TYR A 83 -11.03 -11.26 6.17
C TYR A 83 -9.72 -11.51 6.93
N LEU A 84 -9.76 -12.24 8.05
CA LEU A 84 -8.61 -12.42 8.93
C LEU A 84 -7.39 -13.05 8.22
N PRO A 85 -7.52 -14.07 7.36
CA PRO A 85 -6.39 -14.63 6.62
C PRO A 85 -5.66 -13.60 5.75
N VAL A 86 -6.40 -12.67 5.12
CA VAL A 86 -5.82 -11.58 4.33
C VAL A 86 -5.02 -10.64 5.22
N ILE A 87 -5.57 -10.26 6.38
CA ILE A 87 -4.90 -9.33 7.31
C ILE A 87 -3.64 -9.96 7.88
N ILE A 88 -3.67 -11.26 8.22
CA ILE A 88 -2.49 -12.00 8.70
C ILE A 88 -1.39 -11.98 7.62
N ALA A 89 -1.71 -12.34 6.37
CA ALA A 89 -0.75 -12.32 5.27
C ALA A 89 -0.19 -10.90 5.01
N ALA A 90 -1.02 -9.86 5.17
CA ALA A 90 -0.58 -8.46 5.06
C ALA A 90 0.37 -8.07 6.21
N VAL A 91 0.12 -8.54 7.45
CA VAL A 91 1.05 -8.32 8.58
C VAL A 91 2.37 -9.08 8.36
N GLU A 92 2.32 -10.31 7.86
CA GLU A 92 3.54 -11.04 7.44
C GLU A 92 4.34 -10.26 6.41
N ALA A 93 3.66 -9.62 5.45
CA ALA A 93 4.30 -8.82 4.41
C ALA A 93 4.99 -7.57 4.97
N ILE A 94 4.35 -6.81 5.86
CA ILE A 94 4.95 -5.60 6.44
C ILE A 94 6.09 -5.90 7.42
N CYS A 95 6.14 -7.11 7.98
CA CYS A 95 7.24 -7.56 8.85
C CYS A 95 8.50 -7.96 8.06
N GLU A 96 8.42 -8.12 6.74
CA GLU A 96 9.60 -8.39 5.91
C GLU A 96 10.55 -7.19 5.88
N PRO A 97 11.86 -7.40 6.06
CA PRO A 97 12.83 -6.30 6.12
C PRO A 97 12.80 -5.37 4.91
N ARG A 98 12.52 -5.90 3.71
CA ARG A 98 12.46 -5.11 2.47
C ARG A 98 11.30 -4.12 2.42
N PHE A 99 10.24 -4.29 3.23
CA PHE A 99 9.15 -3.33 3.36
C PHE A 99 9.57 -2.10 4.17
N ASN A 100 10.59 -2.22 5.01
CA ASN A 100 11.11 -1.13 5.85
C ASN A 100 10.01 -0.45 6.71
N LEU A 101 9.24 -1.26 7.44
CA LEU A 101 8.09 -0.77 8.22
C LEU A 101 8.48 0.34 9.21
N TYR A 102 9.68 0.26 9.82
CA TYR A 102 10.16 1.32 10.71
C TYR A 102 10.24 2.67 10.00
N GLY A 103 10.83 2.70 8.82
CA GLY A 103 10.90 3.91 7.99
C GLY A 103 9.51 4.43 7.61
N VAL A 104 8.61 3.53 7.19
CA VAL A 104 7.22 3.86 6.84
C VAL A 104 6.47 4.50 8.02
N GLN A 105 6.71 4.03 9.25
CA GLN A 105 6.02 4.51 10.44
C GLN A 105 6.63 5.78 11.05
N ALA A 106 7.96 5.94 10.97
CA ALA A 106 8.70 6.99 11.69
C ALA A 106 9.08 8.20 10.80
N THR A 107 8.75 8.18 9.52
CA THR A 107 9.05 9.28 8.59
C THR A 107 8.20 10.52 8.88
N THR A 108 8.74 11.71 8.53
CA THR A 108 7.97 12.95 8.45
C THR A 108 7.09 13.02 7.19
N GLY A 109 7.31 12.12 6.25
CA GLY A 109 6.43 11.91 5.09
C GLY A 109 5.08 11.35 5.50
N TYR A 110 4.10 11.45 4.62
CA TYR A 110 2.71 11.04 4.88
C TYR A 110 2.38 9.64 4.37
N VAL A 111 3.37 8.75 4.36
CA VAL A 111 3.22 7.38 3.85
C VAL A 111 2.29 6.52 4.71
N GLY A 112 1.51 5.67 4.02
CA GLY A 112 0.70 4.62 4.64
C GLY A 112 0.79 3.32 3.85
N PRO A 113 0.69 2.15 4.53
CA PRO A 113 0.59 0.87 3.84
C PRO A 113 -0.71 0.78 3.04
N ALA A 114 -0.61 0.26 1.82
CA ALA A 114 -1.73 -0.09 0.97
C ALA A 114 -1.71 -1.58 0.65
N LEU A 115 -2.88 -2.18 0.50
CA LEU A 115 -3.09 -3.59 0.23
C LEU A 115 -3.72 -3.76 -1.16
N LEU A 116 -3.03 -4.48 -2.03
CA LEU A 116 -3.55 -4.93 -3.33
C LEU A 116 -3.86 -6.42 -3.24
N LEU A 117 -5.10 -6.81 -3.50
CA LEU A 117 -5.53 -8.19 -3.51
C LEU A 117 -5.60 -8.75 -4.94
N ASN A 118 -5.09 -9.96 -5.09
CA ASN A 118 -5.11 -10.73 -6.32
C ASN A 118 -5.73 -12.11 -6.11
N GLY A 119 -6.20 -12.72 -7.21
CA GLY A 119 -6.75 -14.06 -7.22
C GLY A 119 -8.21 -14.15 -6.78
N PRO A 120 -8.74 -15.37 -6.58
CA PRO A 120 -10.14 -15.64 -6.28
C PRO A 120 -10.68 -14.99 -5.01
N ILE A 121 -9.81 -14.74 -4.03
CA ILE A 121 -10.17 -14.13 -2.73
C ILE A 121 -10.88 -12.79 -2.91
N ARG A 122 -10.55 -12.02 -3.96
CA ARG A 122 -11.20 -10.74 -4.24
C ARG A 122 -12.71 -10.89 -4.39
N LYS A 123 -13.15 -11.90 -5.17
CA LYS A 123 -14.57 -12.20 -5.36
C LYS A 123 -15.20 -12.80 -4.11
N ALA A 124 -14.52 -13.74 -3.47
CA ALA A 124 -15.01 -14.41 -2.27
C ALA A 124 -15.32 -13.42 -1.15
N LEU A 125 -14.50 -12.37 -1.00
CA LEU A 125 -14.64 -11.35 0.03
C LEU A 125 -15.33 -10.06 -0.46
N ASN A 126 -15.86 -10.04 -1.68
CA ASN A 126 -16.47 -8.86 -2.29
C ASN A 126 -15.55 -7.63 -2.23
N VAL A 127 -14.29 -7.80 -2.60
CA VAL A 127 -13.31 -6.72 -2.67
C VAL A 127 -13.52 -5.92 -3.95
N ASN A 128 -13.79 -4.63 -3.82
CA ASN A 128 -13.96 -3.76 -4.97
C ASN A 128 -12.64 -3.58 -5.73
N CYS A 129 -12.71 -3.76 -7.04
CA CYS A 129 -11.65 -3.52 -8.00
C CYS A 129 -12.13 -2.66 -9.20
N ASP A 130 -13.41 -2.31 -9.22
CA ASP A 130 -14.09 -1.61 -10.33
C ASP A 130 -14.40 -0.14 -9.93
N ALA A 131 -15.47 0.43 -10.46
CA ALA A 131 -15.86 1.82 -10.22
C ALA A 131 -15.83 2.16 -8.71
N GLY A 132 -15.23 3.30 -8.36
CA GLY A 132 -15.09 3.74 -6.98
C GLY A 132 -14.08 2.93 -6.16
N VAL A 133 -13.13 2.24 -6.78
CA VAL A 133 -12.18 1.31 -6.15
C VAL A 133 -11.44 1.88 -4.94
N PHE A 134 -11.11 3.16 -4.93
CA PHE A 134 -10.44 3.86 -3.80
C PHE A 134 -11.42 4.63 -2.93
N GLY A 135 -12.74 4.53 -3.21
CA GLY A 135 -13.79 5.24 -2.52
C GLY A 135 -14.55 4.39 -1.50
N PRO A 136 -15.60 4.96 -0.88
CA PRO A 136 -16.44 4.27 0.09
C PRO A 136 -17.40 3.28 -0.59
N GLY A 137 -18.04 2.41 0.24
CA GLY A 137 -19.14 1.55 -0.18
C GLY A 137 -18.88 0.05 -0.02
N PHE A 138 -17.62 -0.38 0.07
CA PHE A 138 -17.25 -1.79 0.20
C PHE A 138 -16.62 -2.05 1.57
N ARG A 139 -17.28 -2.90 2.37
CA ARG A 139 -16.83 -3.22 3.72
C ARG A 139 -15.44 -3.85 3.73
N SER A 140 -15.16 -4.77 2.81
CA SER A 140 -13.87 -5.43 2.70
C SER A 140 -12.73 -4.44 2.48
N ASN A 141 -12.86 -3.54 1.51
CA ASN A 141 -11.86 -2.51 1.21
C ASN A 141 -11.66 -1.60 2.43
N ALA A 142 -12.75 -1.09 3.00
CA ALA A 142 -12.70 -0.15 4.11
C ALA A 142 -12.09 -0.77 5.37
N THR A 143 -12.55 -1.95 5.78
CA THR A 143 -12.20 -2.50 7.09
C THR A 143 -10.86 -3.23 7.11
N MET A 144 -10.44 -3.92 6.02
CA MET A 144 -9.13 -4.57 5.98
C MET A 144 -7.98 -3.54 6.01
N GLY A 145 -8.08 -2.48 5.22
CA GLY A 145 -7.09 -1.40 5.27
C GLY A 145 -7.06 -0.71 6.63
N ARG A 146 -8.24 -0.48 7.24
CA ARG A 146 -8.34 0.11 8.59
C ARG A 146 -7.76 -0.80 9.67
N ALA A 147 -7.96 -2.12 9.58
CA ALA A 147 -7.36 -3.07 10.51
C ALA A 147 -5.82 -2.95 10.53
N MET A 148 -5.19 -2.79 9.37
CA MET A 148 -3.75 -2.52 9.29
C MET A 148 -3.38 -1.24 10.03
N ARG A 149 -4.13 -0.14 9.86
CA ARG A 149 -3.86 1.12 10.59
C ARG A 149 -3.98 0.93 12.09
N LEU A 150 -5.03 0.26 12.57
CA LEU A 150 -5.20 0.00 13.99
C LEU A 150 -4.08 -0.85 14.58
N ILE A 151 -3.61 -1.89 13.86
CA ILE A 151 -2.43 -2.69 14.27
C ILE A 151 -1.19 -1.81 14.41
N LEU A 152 -0.95 -0.91 13.46
CA LEU A 152 0.19 0.00 13.50
C LEU A 152 0.13 0.99 14.68
N ILE A 153 -1.08 1.39 15.10
CA ILE A 153 -1.29 2.25 16.27
C ILE A 153 -1.17 1.45 17.56
N THR A 154 -1.98 0.40 17.72
CA THR A 154 -2.17 -0.29 19.00
C THR A 154 -0.99 -1.21 19.36
N VAL A 155 -0.43 -1.92 18.38
CA VAL A 155 0.71 -2.82 18.57
C VAL A 155 2.02 -2.07 18.29
N GLY A 156 2.11 -1.37 17.17
CA GLY A 156 3.31 -0.64 16.77
C GLY A 156 3.56 0.65 17.55
N GLY A 157 2.51 1.23 18.12
CA GLY A 157 2.57 2.52 18.79
C GLY A 157 2.77 3.70 17.86
N GLY A 158 2.41 3.56 16.57
CA GLY A 158 2.49 4.61 15.55
C GLY A 158 1.36 5.64 15.67
N TYR A 159 1.27 6.31 16.82
CA TYR A 159 0.22 7.30 17.08
C TYR A 159 0.62 8.68 16.51
N PRO A 160 -0.30 9.40 15.85
CA PRO A 160 -0.04 10.73 15.28
C PRO A 160 0.42 11.75 16.33
N GLY A 161 1.48 12.50 16.00
CA GLY A 161 2.05 13.52 16.88
C GLY A 161 2.99 12.99 17.97
N ASP A 162 3.03 11.67 18.17
CA ASP A 162 3.97 11.00 19.10
C ASP A 162 5.11 10.35 18.29
N THR A 163 4.92 9.13 17.86
CA THR A 163 5.91 8.37 17.06
C THR A 163 5.67 8.50 15.55
N ASP A 164 4.43 8.65 15.10
CA ASP A 164 4.10 9.04 13.72
C ASP A 164 4.29 10.57 13.60
N ARG A 165 5.41 10.96 12.98
CA ARG A 165 5.80 12.37 12.79
C ARG A 165 5.38 12.94 11.44
N SER A 166 4.44 12.29 10.75
CA SER A 166 3.94 12.73 9.45
C SER A 166 3.46 14.17 9.50
N THR A 167 4.02 15.04 8.63
CA THR A 167 3.74 16.48 8.65
C THR A 167 2.26 16.79 8.36
N PHE A 168 1.66 16.08 7.41
CA PHE A 168 0.26 16.30 7.02
C PHE A 168 -0.62 15.08 7.23
N GLY A 169 -0.07 13.85 7.08
CA GLY A 169 -0.89 12.67 6.88
C GLY A 169 -1.66 12.77 5.53
N TRP A 170 -2.54 11.82 5.27
CA TRP A 170 -3.50 11.85 4.16
C TRP A 170 -4.59 10.78 4.38
N PRO A 171 -5.75 10.86 3.69
CA PRO A 171 -6.87 9.95 3.94
C PRO A 171 -6.54 8.46 3.78
N GLY A 172 -5.61 8.09 2.88
CA GLY A 172 -5.15 6.70 2.73
C GLY A 172 -4.43 6.12 3.94
N LYS A 173 -4.08 6.94 4.94
CA LYS A 173 -3.57 6.42 6.23
C LYS A 173 -4.68 5.83 7.10
N TYR A 174 -5.95 6.19 6.91
CA TYR A 174 -7.06 5.53 7.58
C TYR A 174 -7.31 4.13 7.02
N THR A 175 -7.33 4.03 5.69
CA THR A 175 -7.56 2.77 4.99
C THR A 175 -7.10 2.88 3.54
N MET A 176 -6.44 1.84 3.04
CA MET A 176 -6.15 1.70 1.62
C MET A 176 -6.03 0.21 1.30
N CYS A 177 -7.13 -0.37 0.80
CA CYS A 177 -7.19 -1.77 0.40
C CYS A 177 -8.10 -1.88 -0.83
N PHE A 178 -7.66 -2.61 -1.84
CA PHE A 178 -8.39 -2.76 -3.11
C PHE A 178 -7.96 -4.01 -3.87
N GLY A 179 -8.76 -4.42 -4.84
CA GLY A 179 -8.44 -5.52 -5.74
C GLY A 179 -7.93 -5.05 -7.10
N GLU A 180 -7.13 -5.87 -7.80
CA GLU A 180 -6.87 -5.71 -9.23
C GLU A 180 -8.09 -6.15 -10.04
N ASN A 181 -8.49 -5.40 -11.05
CA ASN A 181 -9.60 -5.74 -11.96
C ASN A 181 -9.13 -6.75 -13.02
N GLN A 182 -8.93 -7.99 -12.58
CA GLN A 182 -8.38 -9.07 -13.39
C GLN A 182 -9.31 -9.49 -14.52
N GLU A 183 -10.62 -9.29 -14.36
CA GLU A 183 -11.64 -9.64 -15.35
C GLU A 183 -11.67 -8.69 -16.54
N LYS A 184 -11.25 -7.45 -16.34
CA LYS A 184 -11.18 -6.41 -17.37
C LYS A 184 -9.74 -6.10 -17.80
N SER A 185 -8.77 -6.71 -17.14
CA SER A 185 -7.35 -6.58 -17.53
C SER A 185 -7.10 -7.39 -18.80
N PRO A 186 -6.48 -6.79 -19.82
CA PRO A 186 -6.05 -7.54 -21.01
C PRO A 186 -4.77 -8.33 -20.79
N TRP A 187 -4.15 -8.19 -19.64
CA TRP A 187 -2.90 -8.85 -19.27
C TRP A 187 -3.07 -9.75 -18.06
N GLU A 188 -2.08 -10.60 -17.83
CA GLU A 188 -2.03 -11.44 -16.63
C GLU A 188 -2.04 -10.62 -15.34
N PRO A 189 -2.65 -11.16 -14.26
CA PRO A 189 -2.68 -10.51 -12.95
C PRO A 189 -1.29 -10.24 -12.39
N TYR A 190 -1.16 -9.19 -11.58
CA TYR A 190 0.12 -8.75 -11.03
C TYR A 190 0.85 -9.83 -10.22
N HIS A 191 0.13 -10.64 -9.43
CA HIS A 191 0.77 -11.69 -8.61
C HIS A 191 1.45 -12.79 -9.44
N VAL A 192 1.01 -13.00 -10.68
CA VAL A 192 1.62 -13.97 -11.58
C VAL A 192 3.07 -13.58 -11.95
N GLU A 193 3.37 -12.29 -11.99
CA GLU A 193 4.73 -11.78 -12.21
C GLU A 193 5.71 -12.21 -11.09
N PHE A 194 5.18 -12.65 -9.93
CA PHE A 194 5.96 -13.15 -8.77
C PHE A 194 5.92 -14.66 -8.62
N GLY A 195 5.49 -15.39 -9.64
CA GLY A 195 5.47 -16.85 -9.67
C GLY A 195 4.26 -17.51 -9.03
N PHE A 196 3.24 -16.74 -8.64
CA PHE A 196 1.94 -17.28 -8.25
C PHE A 196 1.19 -17.74 -9.50
N LYS A 197 0.30 -18.70 -9.34
CA LYS A 197 -0.63 -19.09 -10.40
C LYS A 197 -1.82 -18.14 -10.42
N PRO A 198 -2.55 -18.00 -11.54
CA PRO A 198 -3.74 -17.16 -11.62
C PRO A 198 -4.84 -17.51 -10.60
N GLU A 199 -4.93 -18.77 -10.21
CA GLU A 199 -5.86 -19.29 -9.21
C GLU A 199 -5.40 -19.13 -7.75
N ASP A 200 -4.16 -18.72 -7.52
CA ASP A 200 -3.66 -18.44 -6.17
C ASP A 200 -4.20 -17.08 -5.69
N SER A 201 -4.47 -17.00 -4.40
CA SER A 201 -4.82 -15.73 -3.75
C SER A 201 -3.61 -15.11 -3.08
N ALA A 202 -3.39 -13.82 -3.34
CA ALA A 202 -2.26 -13.10 -2.78
C ALA A 202 -2.63 -11.68 -2.34
N VAL A 203 -1.88 -11.15 -1.37
CA VAL A 203 -1.89 -9.74 -0.99
C VAL A 203 -0.50 -9.15 -1.21
N THR A 204 -0.45 -8.03 -1.92
CA THR A 204 0.75 -7.20 -2.05
C THR A 204 0.62 -5.99 -1.15
N VAL A 205 1.63 -5.74 -0.31
CA VAL A 205 1.67 -4.55 0.54
C VAL A 205 2.78 -3.62 0.07
N PHE A 206 2.47 -2.32 -0.01
CA PHE A 206 3.39 -1.28 -0.45
C PHE A 206 3.09 0.04 0.26
N GLY A 207 4.11 0.90 0.43
CA GLY A 207 3.96 2.19 1.10
C GLY A 207 3.67 3.30 0.10
N ILE A 208 2.53 3.98 0.20
CA ILE A 208 2.14 5.05 -0.71
C ILE A 208 2.04 6.40 -0.02
N ASN A 209 2.41 7.46 -0.76
CA ASN A 209 2.43 8.84 -0.30
C ASN A 209 1.27 9.68 -0.82
N GLY A 210 0.39 9.12 -1.61
CA GLY A 210 -0.67 9.92 -2.21
C GLY A 210 -1.29 9.29 -3.44
N PHE A 211 -2.00 10.12 -4.17
CA PHE A 211 -2.87 9.76 -5.28
C PHE A 211 -2.80 10.88 -6.32
N LEU A 212 -2.30 10.59 -7.52
CA LEU A 212 -2.24 11.53 -8.63
C LEU A 212 -3.11 11.03 -9.78
N PRO A 213 -4.28 11.66 -10.02
CA PRO A 213 -5.11 11.29 -11.16
C PRO A 213 -4.45 11.75 -12.48
N ILE A 214 -4.53 10.91 -13.50
CA ILE A 214 -4.02 11.17 -14.84
C ILE A 214 -5.14 10.99 -15.85
N HIS A 215 -5.44 12.04 -16.58
CA HIS A 215 -6.33 12.00 -17.73
C HIS A 215 -5.47 11.76 -18.99
N THR A 216 -5.65 10.61 -19.59
CA THR A 216 -4.93 10.28 -20.82
C THR A 216 -5.65 10.86 -22.04
N ALA A 217 -4.89 11.18 -23.08
CA ALA A 217 -5.41 11.75 -24.31
C ALA A 217 -5.17 10.83 -25.52
N GLY A 218 -5.86 11.12 -26.65
CA GLY A 218 -5.71 10.41 -27.90
C GLY A 218 -6.46 9.05 -27.95
N ASN A 219 -6.46 8.39 -29.10
CA ASN A 219 -7.12 7.13 -29.34
C ASN A 219 -6.15 5.96 -29.60
N ARG A 220 -4.87 6.17 -29.34
CA ARG A 220 -3.79 5.22 -29.56
C ARG A 220 -3.08 4.94 -28.26
N GLY A 221 -2.57 3.72 -28.12
CA GLY A 221 -1.86 3.28 -26.93
C GLY A 221 -0.57 4.07 -26.65
N ASP A 222 0.17 4.43 -27.68
CA ASP A 222 1.38 5.27 -27.57
C ASP A 222 1.07 6.69 -27.05
N GLN A 223 -0.06 7.28 -27.44
CA GLN A 223 -0.50 8.59 -26.95
C GLN A 223 -0.90 8.54 -25.46
N ALA A 224 -1.64 7.48 -25.08
CA ALA A 224 -2.01 7.25 -23.69
C ALA A 224 -0.75 7.06 -22.82
N LEU A 225 0.20 6.27 -23.31
CA LEU A 225 1.46 5.98 -22.61
C LEU A 225 2.35 7.24 -22.49
N SER A 226 2.44 8.05 -23.52
CA SER A 226 3.13 9.35 -23.48
C SER A 226 2.50 10.28 -22.45
N SER A 227 1.17 10.38 -22.41
CA SER A 227 0.46 11.20 -21.43
C SER A 227 0.76 10.76 -19.99
N LEU A 228 0.82 9.46 -19.73
CA LEU A 228 1.22 8.92 -18.43
C LEU A 228 2.64 9.33 -18.07
N ALA A 229 3.58 9.11 -18.98
CA ALA A 229 5.00 9.43 -18.75
C ALA A 229 5.23 10.92 -18.47
N GLU A 230 4.57 11.81 -19.21
CA GLU A 230 4.70 13.27 -19.03
C GLU A 230 4.21 13.72 -17.64
N VAL A 231 3.01 13.28 -17.22
CA VAL A 231 2.45 13.65 -15.91
C VAL A 231 3.30 13.09 -14.78
N ILE A 232 3.73 11.83 -14.89
CA ILE A 232 4.59 11.19 -13.89
C ILE A 232 5.95 11.89 -13.81
N ARG A 233 6.55 12.24 -14.96
CA ARG A 233 7.82 12.97 -15.02
C ARG A 233 7.72 14.33 -14.33
N MET A 234 6.64 15.08 -14.58
CA MET A 234 6.41 16.37 -13.91
C MET A 234 6.29 16.21 -12.40
N HIS A 235 5.50 15.22 -11.93
CA HIS A 235 5.33 14.94 -10.52
C HIS A 235 6.63 14.46 -9.87
N HIS A 236 7.35 13.54 -10.51
CA HIS A 236 8.63 13.02 -10.05
C HIS A 236 9.67 14.14 -9.90
N GLY A 237 9.74 15.06 -10.88
CA GLY A 237 10.65 16.23 -10.84
C GLY A 237 10.34 17.24 -9.74
N VAL A 238 9.09 17.31 -9.27
CA VAL A 238 8.66 18.33 -8.31
C VAL A 238 8.62 17.84 -6.89
N SER A 239 8.25 16.57 -6.63
CA SER A 239 7.91 16.12 -5.27
C SER A 239 8.76 14.98 -4.70
N HIS A 240 9.50 14.21 -5.51
CA HIS A 240 10.13 12.98 -5.03
C HIS A 240 11.65 12.89 -5.18
N LEU A 241 12.31 13.98 -5.59
CA LEU A 241 13.75 13.99 -5.72
C LEU A 241 14.46 14.52 -4.47
N ASP A 242 14.39 13.76 -3.39
CA ASP A 242 15.48 13.77 -2.42
C ASP A 242 16.52 12.74 -2.88
N VAL A 243 17.28 13.12 -3.90
CA VAL A 243 18.39 12.32 -4.41
C VAL A 243 19.36 12.08 -3.25
N GLY A 244 19.73 10.83 -3.03
CA GLY A 244 20.71 10.44 -1.99
C GLY A 244 20.14 9.99 -0.64
N SER A 245 18.88 10.25 -0.34
CA SER A 245 18.19 9.66 0.82
C SER A 245 17.03 8.76 0.38
N PHE A 246 16.56 8.95 -0.82
CA PHE A 246 15.37 8.36 -1.37
C PHE A 246 15.63 7.93 -2.81
N GLY A 247 15.84 6.68 -3.03
CA GLY A 247 16.03 6.12 -4.37
C GLY A 247 15.46 4.72 -4.45
N GLY A 248 14.96 4.34 -5.61
CA GLY A 248 14.32 3.06 -5.82
C GLY A 248 12.85 3.05 -5.41
N GLY A 249 12.37 1.93 -4.88
CA GLY A 249 10.95 1.72 -4.57
C GLY A 249 10.19 1.06 -5.72
N THR A 250 8.92 0.79 -5.49
CA THR A 250 8.02 0.13 -6.43
C THR A 250 6.80 1.02 -6.71
N PRO A 251 6.95 2.06 -7.54
CA PRO A 251 5.85 2.97 -7.88
C PRO A 251 4.71 2.22 -8.58
N LEU A 252 3.46 2.58 -8.28
CA LEU A 252 2.30 1.91 -8.83
C LEU A 252 1.59 2.78 -9.87
N ILE A 253 1.40 2.22 -11.05
CA ILE A 253 0.54 2.74 -12.11
C ILE A 253 -0.75 1.93 -12.13
N ALA A 254 -1.82 2.54 -11.69
CA ALA A 254 -3.16 1.99 -11.72
C ALA A 254 -3.85 2.47 -13.01
N LEU A 255 -3.86 1.62 -14.02
CA LEU A 255 -4.49 1.92 -15.30
C LEU A 255 -6.01 1.77 -15.21
N GLY A 256 -6.75 2.76 -15.71
CA GLY A 256 -8.16 2.60 -15.99
C GLY A 256 -8.39 1.57 -17.08
N VAL A 257 -9.55 0.92 -17.03
CA VAL A 257 -9.88 -0.19 -17.94
C VAL A 257 -9.74 0.21 -19.40
N GLU A 258 -10.24 1.39 -19.79
CA GLU A 258 -10.22 1.85 -21.18
C GLU A 258 -8.80 2.17 -21.67
N ASP A 259 -7.93 2.71 -20.83
CA ASP A 259 -6.52 2.92 -21.17
C ASP A 259 -5.79 1.59 -21.40
N ALA A 260 -6.06 0.60 -20.55
CA ALA A 260 -5.50 -0.73 -20.69
C ALA A 260 -5.99 -1.43 -21.99
N GLU A 261 -7.29 -1.33 -22.31
CA GLU A 261 -7.87 -1.86 -23.54
C GLU A 261 -7.24 -1.24 -24.79
N ILE A 262 -7.04 0.10 -24.81
CA ILE A 262 -6.42 0.81 -25.93
C ILE A 262 -4.96 0.39 -26.12
N MET A 263 -4.19 0.33 -25.02
CA MET A 263 -2.78 -0.10 -25.08
C MET A 263 -2.64 -1.54 -25.57
N ALA A 264 -3.44 -2.45 -25.05
CA ALA A 264 -3.41 -3.86 -25.46
C ALA A 264 -3.88 -4.07 -26.91
N ARG A 265 -4.93 -3.36 -27.36
CA ARG A 265 -5.38 -3.37 -28.75
C ARG A 265 -4.24 -2.99 -29.71
N ASP A 266 -3.41 -2.04 -29.32
CA ASP A 266 -2.27 -1.57 -30.11
C ASP A 266 -0.99 -2.40 -29.88
N GLY A 267 -1.11 -3.56 -29.21
CA GLY A 267 -0.04 -4.54 -28.99
C GLY A 267 0.95 -4.19 -27.88
N ILE A 268 0.65 -3.20 -27.03
CA ILE A 268 1.52 -2.79 -25.93
C ILE A 268 1.35 -3.75 -24.75
N THR A 269 2.44 -4.35 -24.33
CA THR A 269 2.51 -5.27 -23.18
C THR A 269 2.80 -4.54 -21.87
N LYS A 270 2.52 -5.16 -20.72
CA LYS A 270 2.93 -4.61 -19.40
C LYS A 270 4.43 -4.31 -19.35
N LYS A 271 5.26 -5.19 -19.91
CA LYS A 271 6.71 -4.97 -19.96
C LYS A 271 7.06 -3.69 -20.72
N GLN A 272 6.48 -3.49 -21.88
CA GLN A 272 6.70 -2.28 -22.69
C GLN A 272 6.21 -1.02 -21.97
N ILE A 273 5.11 -1.08 -21.21
CA ILE A 273 4.65 0.03 -20.36
C ILE A 273 5.71 0.36 -19.30
N LYS A 274 6.23 -0.65 -18.59
CA LYS A 274 7.26 -0.46 -17.56
C LYS A 274 8.53 0.12 -18.14
N ASP A 275 9.03 -0.44 -19.26
CA ASP A 275 10.24 0.01 -19.95
C ASP A 275 10.08 1.47 -20.40
N TYR A 276 8.96 1.79 -21.02
CA TYR A 276 8.67 3.13 -21.52
C TYR A 276 8.61 4.17 -20.38
N LEU A 277 7.91 3.85 -19.30
CA LEU A 277 7.80 4.76 -18.15
C LEU A 277 9.14 4.93 -17.43
N TRP A 278 9.92 3.86 -17.33
CA TRP A 278 11.26 3.93 -16.75
C TRP A 278 12.17 4.84 -17.55
N GLU A 279 12.10 4.80 -18.87
CA GLU A 279 12.89 5.62 -19.78
C GLU A 279 12.37 7.07 -19.85
N HIS A 280 11.08 7.27 -20.07
CA HIS A 280 10.51 8.57 -20.41
C HIS A 280 9.95 9.36 -19.22
N ALA A 281 9.61 8.72 -18.10
CA ALA A 281 9.26 9.40 -16.86
C ALA A 281 10.49 9.74 -15.99
N SER A 282 11.66 9.80 -16.59
CA SER A 282 12.95 10.10 -15.99
C SER A 282 13.33 11.59 -16.12
N LEU A 283 14.33 11.99 -15.36
CA LEU A 283 14.91 13.34 -15.40
C LEU A 283 16.43 13.26 -15.53
N LYS A 284 17.04 14.24 -16.20
CA LYS A 284 18.48 14.39 -16.11
C LYS A 284 18.85 14.90 -14.72
N PHE A 285 19.95 14.40 -14.16
CA PHE A 285 20.44 14.84 -12.86
C PHE A 285 20.71 16.36 -12.81
N SER A 286 21.10 16.94 -13.95
CA SER A 286 21.24 18.39 -14.11
C SER A 286 19.93 19.17 -14.00
N GLU A 287 18.78 18.54 -14.26
CA GLU A 287 17.45 19.15 -14.12
C GLU A 287 16.96 19.12 -12.66
N VAL A 288 17.61 18.31 -11.79
CA VAL A 288 17.28 18.24 -10.37
C VAL A 288 17.70 19.54 -9.69
N PRO A 289 16.77 20.30 -9.09
CA PRO A 289 17.13 21.55 -8.42
C PRO A 289 18.16 21.33 -7.31
N ALA A 290 19.17 22.19 -7.22
CA ALA A 290 20.26 22.09 -6.24
C ALA A 290 19.74 21.91 -4.79
N ARG A 291 18.65 22.60 -4.44
CA ARG A 291 17.99 22.47 -3.12
C ARG A 291 17.50 21.04 -2.80
N ARG A 292 17.29 20.20 -3.81
CA ARG A 292 16.85 18.81 -3.68
C ARG A 292 18.02 17.83 -3.55
N LYS A 293 19.22 18.29 -3.85
CA LYS A 293 20.46 17.52 -3.71
C LYS A 293 20.98 17.51 -2.26
N GLY A 294 20.42 18.36 -1.40
CA GLY A 294 20.85 18.46 -0.01
C GLY A 294 22.27 19.01 0.13
N HIS A 295 23.03 18.49 1.09
CA HIS A 295 24.42 18.89 1.35
C HIS A 295 25.47 17.98 0.70
N LYS A 296 25.03 16.96 -0.07
CA LYS A 296 25.90 16.01 -0.74
C LYS A 296 26.39 16.54 -2.07
N SER A 297 27.59 16.17 -2.45
CA SER A 297 28.12 16.41 -3.77
C SER A 297 27.38 15.57 -4.83
N ASP A 298 27.43 16.00 -6.09
CA ASP A 298 26.83 15.26 -7.19
C ASP A 298 27.42 13.84 -7.29
N ASP A 299 28.72 13.66 -7.05
CA ASP A 299 29.39 12.36 -7.06
C ASP A 299 28.93 11.43 -5.91
N GLU A 300 28.64 11.99 -4.73
CA GLU A 300 28.08 11.21 -3.61
C GLU A 300 26.66 10.76 -3.93
N LEU A 301 25.85 11.65 -4.48
CA LEU A 301 24.46 11.35 -4.86
C LEU A 301 24.39 10.29 -5.95
N LEU A 302 25.22 10.38 -6.97
CA LEU A 302 25.30 9.38 -8.06
C LEU A 302 25.68 7.98 -7.53
N ARG A 303 26.55 7.92 -6.51
CA ARG A 303 26.94 6.64 -5.91
C ARG A 303 25.89 6.04 -4.98
N GLU A 304 25.13 6.88 -4.29
CA GLU A 304 24.22 6.44 -3.21
C GLU A 304 22.77 6.29 -3.65
N SER A 305 22.43 6.76 -4.85
CA SER A 305 21.06 6.73 -5.37
C SER A 305 20.87 5.55 -6.34
N PRO A 306 20.21 4.48 -5.97
CA PRO A 306 20.09 3.27 -6.78
C PRO A 306 19.29 3.44 -8.07
N ASN A 307 18.51 4.51 -8.17
CA ASN A 307 17.72 4.86 -9.36
C ASN A 307 18.39 5.93 -10.24
N VAL A 308 19.66 6.24 -10.00
CA VAL A 308 20.45 7.14 -10.84
C VAL A 308 21.47 6.34 -11.63
N THR A 309 21.42 6.46 -12.95
CA THR A 309 22.36 5.78 -13.85
C THR A 309 23.68 6.55 -13.99
N PRO A 310 24.79 5.87 -14.38
CA PRO A 310 26.11 6.53 -14.51
C PRO A 310 26.16 7.70 -15.49
N ASP A 311 25.27 7.75 -16.48
CA ASP A 311 25.10 8.85 -17.42
C ASP A 311 24.27 10.02 -16.86
N GLY A 312 23.90 9.94 -15.58
CA GLY A 312 23.23 11.02 -14.86
C GLY A 312 21.73 11.13 -15.16
N VAL A 313 21.07 10.02 -15.40
CA VAL A 313 19.59 9.99 -15.51
C VAL A 313 18.99 9.45 -14.21
N VAL A 314 18.02 10.18 -13.66
CA VAL A 314 17.25 9.81 -12.48
C VAL A 314 15.96 9.14 -12.94
N HIS A 315 15.83 7.86 -12.68
CA HIS A 315 14.67 7.07 -13.08
C HIS A 315 13.62 6.97 -11.97
N LEU A 316 12.41 6.58 -12.34
CA LEU A 316 11.26 6.40 -11.45
C LEU A 316 11.49 5.30 -10.39
N SER A 317 12.29 4.30 -10.71
CA SER A 317 12.64 3.15 -9.88
C SER A 317 14.06 2.69 -10.20
N THR A 318 14.62 1.78 -9.42
CA THR A 318 15.97 1.23 -9.66
C THR A 318 16.06 0.51 -11.01
N LYS A 319 15.00 -0.17 -11.41
CA LYS A 319 14.87 -0.86 -12.71
C LYS A 319 13.42 -0.86 -13.16
N ALA A 320 13.18 -1.03 -14.46
CA ALA A 320 11.85 -1.00 -15.04
C ALA A 320 10.90 -2.06 -14.42
N GLU A 321 11.41 -3.24 -14.07
CA GLU A 321 10.62 -4.32 -13.47
C GLU A 321 10.03 -3.96 -12.10
N ASP A 322 10.64 -3.01 -11.37
CA ASP A 322 10.14 -2.55 -10.07
C ASP A 322 8.87 -1.67 -10.20
N ILE A 323 8.55 -1.18 -11.40
CA ILE A 323 7.31 -0.44 -11.64
C ILE A 323 6.12 -1.42 -11.61
N MET A 324 5.17 -1.16 -10.72
CA MET A 324 3.93 -1.94 -10.66
C MET A 324 2.93 -1.37 -11.69
N VAL A 325 2.41 -2.24 -12.56
CA VAL A 325 1.35 -1.89 -13.53
C VAL A 325 0.18 -2.83 -13.32
N ILE A 326 -0.97 -2.27 -12.96
CA ILE A 326 -2.21 -3.01 -12.71
C ILE A 326 -3.39 -2.33 -13.40
N VAL A 327 -4.47 -3.06 -13.61
CA VAL A 327 -5.74 -2.51 -14.08
C VAL A 327 -6.72 -2.43 -12.92
N VAL A 328 -7.30 -1.26 -12.68
CA VAL A 328 -8.31 -1.04 -11.62
C VAL A 328 -9.34 0.01 -12.05
N GLY A 329 -10.43 0.06 -11.32
CA GLY A 329 -11.45 1.08 -11.52
C GLY A 329 -12.46 0.75 -12.61
N GLY A 330 -13.40 1.66 -12.80
CA GLY A 330 -14.45 1.57 -13.80
C GLY A 330 -13.97 1.86 -15.21
N LYS A 331 -14.89 1.75 -16.17
CA LYS A 331 -14.61 2.03 -17.57
C LYS A 331 -14.59 3.54 -17.79
N HIS A 332 -13.43 4.11 -17.95
CA HIS A 332 -13.15 5.48 -18.42
C HIS A 332 -11.65 5.67 -18.56
N ARG A 333 -11.24 6.75 -19.24
CA ARG A 333 -9.85 7.11 -19.51
C ARG A 333 -9.21 7.91 -18.37
N HIS A 334 -9.31 7.37 -17.17
CA HIS A 334 -8.68 7.90 -15.97
C HIS A 334 -7.74 6.85 -15.41
N SER A 335 -6.48 7.14 -15.40
CA SER A 335 -5.47 6.34 -14.72
C SER A 335 -4.97 7.08 -13.48
N VAL A 336 -4.27 6.39 -12.61
CA VAL A 336 -3.74 6.96 -11.37
C VAL A 336 -2.30 6.55 -11.18
N PHE A 337 -1.47 7.51 -10.85
CA PHE A 337 -0.15 7.25 -10.28
C PHE A 337 -0.24 7.29 -8.76
N LEU A 338 0.19 6.21 -8.12
CA LEU A 338 0.32 6.10 -6.67
C LEU A 338 1.81 6.19 -6.34
N PRO A 339 2.32 7.39 -6.00
CA PRO A 339 3.72 7.56 -5.69
C PRO A 339 4.07 6.80 -4.42
N MET A 340 5.11 5.98 -4.50
CA MET A 340 5.61 5.24 -3.35
C MET A 340 6.60 6.07 -2.54
N TRP A 341 6.61 5.77 -1.25
CA TRP A 341 7.69 6.23 -0.39
C TRP A 341 8.95 5.39 -0.66
N THR A 342 10.01 6.06 -1.06
CA THR A 342 11.24 5.43 -1.55
C THR A 342 12.36 5.39 -0.50
N GLY A 343 12.09 5.82 0.73
CA GLY A 343 13.10 5.91 1.78
C GLY A 343 13.83 4.59 2.01
N ARG A 344 15.15 4.60 1.88
CA ARG A 344 16.04 3.45 2.03
C ARG A 344 15.63 2.24 1.17
N ASN A 345 15.22 2.49 -0.06
CA ASN A 345 14.83 1.45 -1.01
C ASN A 345 13.68 0.54 -0.49
N THR A 346 12.65 1.14 0.08
CA THR A 346 11.43 0.43 0.48
C THR A 346 10.77 -0.20 -0.74
N LEU A 347 10.51 -1.50 -0.68
CA LEU A 347 9.93 -2.27 -1.79
C LEU A 347 8.59 -2.88 -1.39
N CYS A 348 7.75 -3.17 -2.38
CA CYS A 348 6.55 -3.95 -2.14
C CYS A 348 6.89 -5.39 -1.69
N VAL A 349 5.97 -5.99 -0.94
CA VAL A 349 6.06 -7.38 -0.51
C VAL A 349 4.76 -8.08 -0.83
N ILE A 350 4.85 -9.26 -1.43
CA ILE A 350 3.70 -10.10 -1.75
C ILE A 350 3.72 -11.37 -0.90
N LYS A 351 2.55 -11.75 -0.39
CA LYS A 351 2.33 -13.02 0.35
C LYS A 351 1.11 -13.74 -0.18
N GLY A 352 1.22 -15.08 -0.26
CA GLY A 352 0.07 -15.93 -0.52
C GLY A 352 -0.88 -15.94 0.67
N ILE A 353 -2.18 -15.92 0.41
CA ILE A 353 -3.25 -16.01 1.42
C ILE A 353 -3.60 -17.50 1.59
N LYS A 354 -3.50 -18.00 2.82
CA LYS A 354 -3.74 -19.41 3.17
C LYS A 354 -5.03 -19.58 3.96
#